data_94e16ad5ce2be119c3547066143cafba
#
_entry.id   94e16ad5ce2be119c3547066143cafba
#
_cell.length_a   1.000
_cell.length_b   1.000
_cell.length_c   1.000
_cell.angle_alpha   90.00
_cell.angle_beta   90.00
_cell.angle_gamma   90.00
#
_symmetry.space_group_name_H-M   'P 1'
#
loop_
_entity.id
_entity.type
_entity.pdbx_description
1 polymer ?
#
loop_
_entity_poly.entity_id
_entity_poly.type
_entity_poly.pdbx_seq_one_letter_code
_entity_poly.pdbx_strand_id
1 'polypeptide(L)'
;MPGLFRTSCLVGAGLVLTAAAGLLAATTDPEGNGPVVALAGLETPYLKVTSVDVDPSAVSLVWAGNGTQYRVSLGDDLTRPDRTILTTEPQAVLPAPKAADPKGRVSYRVEAVDEGATELAVEGTVTLLPDVPRKPKVKATAPDGAVVKWRKADYATTYDVAVSKKRNQLPAKVRRLAKGGTAFATSSLKPEQTYYVRVRAVGDAGVSEFGPPTKITTPPEASQFTVGSWNICAEACKGFGGRVGDQAAQVHASKVDIMTLQEAGGQRVGPTTRAAFSGGPSELVAAEGGGNSRYILYSSQKFEQLAGGRWSIGHGRWATWARLVDKETERPFVVVSVHLLSGHDNTGKRADEMRSLMGSLASVNPDDDPVLMAGDFNSGTHRRGDTVGPIVRANGLRDSVEVAEETENAQVNTGSRRGDKAIMSADHVDHVYVSDDWEVPSWRQFANLNGTTYVGPWLSDHNMIAATVALPREEGELVKEPTAIVTVPAEIDPDISPSLVD
;
A
#
# COMPACT_ATOMS: atom_id res chain seq x y z
N MET A 1 -6.59 -32.21 11.81
CA MET A 1 -7.41 -32.21 13.02
C MET A 1 -7.14 -30.92 13.73
N PRO A 2 -8.10 -29.98 13.93
CA PRO A 2 -7.89 -28.77 14.69
C PRO A 2 -8.01 -29.09 16.18
N GLY A 3 -6.98 -28.76 16.97
CA GLY A 3 -7.00 -28.85 18.41
C GLY A 3 -7.95 -27.84 19.01
N LEU A 4 -8.90 -28.30 19.80
CA LEU A 4 -9.78 -27.47 20.62
C LEU A 4 -8.96 -26.80 21.73
N PHE A 5 -8.82 -25.49 21.69
CA PHE A 5 -8.33 -24.72 22.82
C PHE A 5 -9.48 -24.46 23.78
N ARG A 6 -9.36 -24.97 24.99
CA ARG A 6 -10.30 -24.72 26.10
C ARG A 6 -9.74 -23.63 27.00
N THR A 7 -10.47 -22.54 27.15
CA THR A 7 -10.16 -21.51 28.14
C THR A 7 -11.16 -21.63 29.27
N SER A 8 -10.71 -22.09 30.47
CA SER A 8 -11.55 -22.20 31.66
C SER A 8 -11.49 -20.88 32.44
N CYS A 9 -12.62 -20.19 32.57
CA CYS A 9 -12.75 -19.02 33.47
C CYS A 9 -13.31 -19.50 34.81
N LEU A 10 -12.59 -19.22 35.92
CA LEU A 10 -13.10 -19.37 37.27
C LEU A 10 -14.08 -18.22 37.60
N VAL A 11 -15.35 -18.53 37.79
CA VAL A 11 -16.41 -17.60 38.14
C VAL A 11 -16.70 -17.69 39.64
N GLY A 12 -16.59 -16.58 40.35
CA GLY A 12 -17.10 -16.45 41.73
C GLY A 12 -18.62 -16.43 41.71
N ALA A 13 -19.25 -17.51 42.12
CA ALA A 13 -20.69 -17.58 42.25
C ALA A 13 -21.13 -17.21 43.68
N GLY A 14 -21.94 -16.16 43.79
CA GLY A 14 -22.63 -15.81 45.07
C GLY A 14 -23.85 -16.69 45.26
N LEU A 15 -23.91 -17.39 46.37
CA LEU A 15 -25.02 -18.27 46.78
C LEU A 15 -26.08 -17.43 47.53
N VAL A 16 -27.33 -17.41 47.06
CA VAL A 16 -28.49 -16.98 47.84
C VAL A 16 -29.29 -18.21 48.24
N LEU A 17 -29.19 -18.60 49.50
CA LEU A 17 -30.00 -19.65 50.11
C LEU A 17 -31.22 -19.05 50.77
N THR A 18 -32.43 -19.39 50.33
CA THR A 18 -33.66 -19.28 51.17
C THR A 18 -34.05 -20.68 51.60
N ALA A 19 -33.80 -20.97 52.89
CA ALA A 19 -34.20 -22.24 53.49
C ALA A 19 -35.57 -22.06 54.18
N ALA A 20 -36.55 -22.88 53.79
CA ALA A 20 -37.77 -23.07 54.56
C ALA A 20 -37.56 -24.28 55.49
N ALA A 21 -37.54 -24.01 56.79
CA ALA A 21 -37.39 -25.03 57.81
C ALA A 21 -38.72 -25.79 58.04
N GLY A 22 -38.77 -27.05 57.67
CA GLY A 22 -39.84 -27.95 58.12
C GLY A 22 -39.48 -28.62 59.47
N LEU A 23 -40.29 -28.35 60.49
CA LEU A 23 -40.14 -28.92 61.83
C LEU A 23 -40.62 -30.37 61.82
N LEU A 24 -39.76 -31.37 62.13
CA LEU A 24 -40.16 -32.75 62.42
C LEU A 24 -40.03 -33.00 63.92
N ALA A 25 -41.14 -33.28 64.54
CA ALA A 25 -41.20 -33.74 65.92
C ALA A 25 -40.82 -35.22 66.04
N ALA A 26 -39.83 -35.54 66.86
CA ALA A 26 -39.48 -36.91 67.20
C ALA A 26 -40.31 -37.37 68.42
N THR A 27 -41.03 -38.44 68.26
CA THR A 27 -41.60 -39.15 69.41
C THR A 27 -40.73 -40.43 69.69
N THR A 28 -40.23 -40.52 70.93
CA THR A 28 -39.48 -41.64 71.42
C THR A 28 -40.43 -42.67 71.95
N ASP A 29 -40.30 -43.97 71.53
CA ASP A 29 -40.99 -45.14 72.15
C ASP A 29 -39.99 -45.89 73.01
N PRO A 30 -40.34 -46.26 74.28
CA PRO A 30 -39.37 -46.77 75.26
C PRO A 30 -39.32 -48.26 75.39
N GLU A 31 -39.65 -49.11 74.42
CA GLU A 31 -39.39 -50.57 74.55
C GLU A 31 -38.98 -51.17 73.21
N GLY A 32 -37.76 -51.72 73.20
CA GLY A 32 -37.11 -52.35 72.07
C GLY A 32 -37.78 -53.56 71.46
N ASN A 33 -37.73 -53.62 70.19
CA ASN A 33 -37.87 -54.69 69.20
C ASN A 33 -38.86 -54.30 68.09
N GLY A 34 -38.45 -53.39 67.24
CA GLY A 34 -39.07 -53.09 65.96
C GLY A 34 -37.96 -52.89 64.88
N PRO A 35 -38.22 -53.19 63.57
CA PRO A 35 -37.21 -53.08 62.57
C PRO A 35 -36.78 -51.64 62.46
N VAL A 36 -35.49 -51.44 62.55
CA VAL A 36 -34.87 -50.14 62.26
C VAL A 36 -35.11 -49.86 60.76
N VAL A 37 -36.10 -49.03 60.46
CA VAL A 37 -36.22 -48.42 59.14
C VAL A 37 -35.07 -47.39 59.07
N ALA A 38 -34.02 -47.76 58.42
CA ALA A 38 -33.01 -46.83 58.02
C ALA A 38 -33.71 -45.79 57.14
N LEU A 39 -34.00 -44.60 57.71
CA LEU A 39 -34.32 -43.44 56.93
C LEU A 39 -33.15 -43.20 55.97
N ALA A 40 -33.33 -43.63 54.70
CA ALA A 40 -32.43 -43.20 53.63
C ALA A 40 -32.30 -41.69 53.77
N GLY A 41 -31.08 -41.20 53.99
CA GLY A 41 -30.81 -39.83 54.25
C GLY A 41 -31.46 -38.97 53.17
N LEU A 42 -32.37 -38.11 53.58
CA LEU A 42 -32.84 -37.00 52.76
C LEU A 42 -31.61 -36.10 52.52
N GLU A 43 -30.91 -36.35 51.42
CA GLU A 43 -29.89 -35.40 51.00
C GLU A 43 -30.54 -34.03 50.87
N THR A 44 -30.01 -33.04 51.57
CA THR A 44 -30.50 -31.66 51.42
C THR A 44 -30.39 -31.27 49.94
N PRO A 45 -31.48 -30.74 49.35
CA PRO A 45 -31.45 -30.31 47.96
C PRO A 45 -30.33 -29.29 47.76
N TYR A 46 -29.49 -29.50 46.74
CA TYR A 46 -28.43 -28.60 46.36
C TYR A 46 -28.34 -28.47 44.88
N LEU A 47 -27.89 -27.29 44.42
CA LEU A 47 -27.54 -27.00 43.02
C LEU A 47 -26.36 -26.02 43.00
N LYS A 48 -25.35 -26.33 42.22
CA LYS A 48 -24.15 -25.46 42.09
C LYS A 48 -23.59 -25.60 40.69
N VAL A 49 -23.41 -24.43 40.00
CA VAL A 49 -22.66 -24.41 38.76
C VAL A 49 -21.16 -24.62 39.05
N THR A 50 -20.53 -25.55 38.40
CA THR A 50 -19.13 -25.98 38.62
C THR A 50 -18.18 -25.47 37.57
N SER A 51 -18.65 -25.33 36.32
CA SER A 51 -17.88 -24.63 35.27
C SER A 51 -18.76 -23.94 34.29
N VAL A 52 -18.20 -22.85 33.68
CA VAL A 52 -18.78 -22.11 32.58
C VAL A 52 -17.67 -21.88 31.54
N ASP A 53 -17.83 -22.46 30.35
CA ASP A 53 -16.93 -22.31 29.24
C ASP A 53 -17.61 -21.52 28.11
N VAL A 54 -16.86 -20.66 27.43
CA VAL A 54 -17.34 -19.82 26.33
C VAL A 54 -16.50 -20.07 25.11
N ASP A 55 -17.16 -20.45 24.03
CA ASP A 55 -16.58 -20.39 22.68
C ASP A 55 -17.31 -19.32 21.84
N PRO A 56 -16.82 -18.96 20.63
CA PRO A 56 -17.43 -17.92 19.81
C PRO A 56 -18.90 -18.17 19.43
N SER A 57 -19.38 -19.39 19.51
CA SER A 57 -20.70 -19.81 19.06
C SER A 57 -21.63 -20.32 20.16
N ALA A 58 -21.08 -20.65 21.34
CA ALA A 58 -21.81 -21.31 22.40
C ALA A 58 -21.30 -20.98 23.82
N VAL A 59 -22.19 -21.17 24.80
CA VAL A 59 -21.89 -21.16 26.22
C VAL A 59 -22.16 -22.55 26.74
N SER A 60 -21.16 -23.18 27.36
CA SER A 60 -21.25 -24.47 28.02
C SER A 60 -21.31 -24.29 29.52
N LEU A 61 -22.31 -24.91 30.15
CA LEU A 61 -22.54 -24.89 31.61
C LEU A 61 -22.48 -26.31 32.14
N VAL A 62 -21.77 -26.50 33.25
CA VAL A 62 -21.73 -27.74 34.00
C VAL A 62 -22.09 -27.45 35.44
N TRP A 63 -22.92 -28.30 36.03
CA TRP A 63 -23.35 -28.10 37.44
C TRP A 63 -23.37 -29.44 38.18
N ALA A 64 -23.45 -29.37 39.46
CA ALA A 64 -23.75 -30.48 40.36
C ALA A 64 -25.05 -30.15 41.10
N GLY A 65 -25.94 -31.13 41.21
CA GLY A 65 -27.23 -31.02 41.89
C GLY A 65 -27.92 -32.36 41.92
N ASN A 66 -28.91 -32.50 42.80
CA ASN A 66 -29.72 -33.70 42.99
C ASN A 66 -31.14 -33.59 42.40
N GLY A 67 -31.36 -32.65 41.50
CA GLY A 67 -32.58 -32.59 40.67
C GLY A 67 -32.53 -33.63 39.55
N THR A 68 -33.69 -34.07 39.06
CA THR A 68 -33.84 -35.04 37.98
C THR A 68 -34.03 -34.34 36.59
N GLN A 69 -34.49 -33.10 36.62
CA GLN A 69 -34.63 -32.23 35.44
C GLN A 69 -34.21 -30.82 35.71
N TYR A 70 -33.56 -30.18 34.74
CA TYR A 70 -33.09 -28.80 34.86
C TYR A 70 -33.55 -27.96 33.66
N ARG A 71 -33.95 -26.72 33.98
CA ARG A 71 -34.14 -25.65 32.99
C ARG A 71 -32.90 -24.77 33.01
N VAL A 72 -32.28 -24.61 31.82
CA VAL A 72 -31.10 -23.75 31.65
C VAL A 72 -31.48 -22.62 30.76
N SER A 73 -31.30 -21.37 31.22
CA SER A 73 -31.64 -20.14 30.51
C SER A 73 -30.42 -19.25 30.35
N LEU A 74 -30.32 -18.54 29.24
CA LEU A 74 -29.23 -17.66 28.88
C LEU A 74 -29.78 -16.43 28.15
N GLY A 75 -29.37 -15.22 28.54
CA GLY A 75 -29.81 -13.96 27.92
C GLY A 75 -29.51 -12.74 28.78
N ASP A 76 -29.82 -11.56 28.25
CA ASP A 76 -29.66 -10.30 28.97
C ASP A 76 -30.73 -10.11 30.09
N ASP A 77 -31.93 -10.65 29.87
CA ASP A 77 -33.05 -10.66 30.80
C ASP A 77 -33.54 -12.09 31.02
N LEU A 78 -33.29 -12.61 32.23
CA LEU A 78 -33.68 -13.99 32.57
C LEU A 78 -35.21 -14.17 32.78
N THR A 79 -36.00 -13.09 32.80
CA THR A 79 -37.47 -13.18 32.75
C THR A 79 -37.97 -13.43 31.30
N ARG A 80 -37.14 -13.11 30.32
CA ARG A 80 -37.38 -13.34 28.88
C ARG A 80 -36.07 -13.78 28.20
N PRO A 81 -35.58 -14.98 28.55
CA PRO A 81 -34.25 -15.42 28.09
C PRO A 81 -34.20 -15.63 26.60
N ASP A 82 -33.08 -15.29 25.97
CA ASP A 82 -32.84 -15.49 24.56
C ASP A 82 -32.75 -16.98 24.19
N ARG A 83 -32.28 -17.80 25.13
CA ARG A 83 -32.11 -19.25 24.96
C ARG A 83 -32.58 -19.96 26.21
N THR A 84 -33.34 -21.04 26.02
CA THR A 84 -33.77 -21.92 27.13
C THR A 84 -33.78 -23.38 26.63
N ILE A 85 -33.25 -24.29 27.44
CA ILE A 85 -33.38 -25.72 27.23
C ILE A 85 -33.82 -26.44 28.51
N LEU A 86 -34.43 -27.59 28.35
CA LEU A 86 -34.67 -28.55 29.42
C LEU A 86 -33.74 -29.76 29.24
N THR A 87 -33.11 -30.23 30.30
CA THR A 87 -32.19 -31.37 30.26
C THR A 87 -32.26 -32.17 31.55
N THR A 88 -31.98 -33.47 31.46
CA THR A 88 -31.77 -34.36 32.59
C THR A 88 -30.28 -34.54 32.90
N GLU A 89 -29.41 -34.10 32.02
CA GLU A 89 -27.97 -34.16 32.18
C GLU A 89 -27.47 -32.92 33.00
N PRO A 90 -26.46 -33.12 33.86
CA PRO A 90 -25.91 -32.02 34.66
C PRO A 90 -24.98 -31.09 33.85
N GLN A 91 -25.25 -30.92 32.56
CA GLN A 91 -24.54 -30.05 31.62
C GLN A 91 -25.46 -29.59 30.52
N ALA A 92 -25.14 -28.43 29.96
CA ALA A 92 -25.83 -27.86 28.80
C ALA A 92 -24.90 -27.05 27.93
N VAL A 93 -25.13 -27.06 26.62
CA VAL A 93 -24.50 -26.19 25.63
C VAL A 93 -25.59 -25.39 24.95
N LEU A 94 -25.57 -24.10 25.11
CA LEU A 94 -26.53 -23.17 24.49
C LEU A 94 -25.83 -22.32 23.45
N PRO A 95 -26.45 -22.06 22.29
CA PRO A 95 -25.91 -21.09 21.33
C PRO A 95 -25.75 -19.72 22.02
N ALA A 96 -24.59 -19.09 21.81
CA ALA A 96 -24.33 -17.76 22.37
C ALA A 96 -25.39 -16.74 21.86
N PRO A 97 -26.09 -16.02 22.75
CA PRO A 97 -27.00 -14.99 22.33
C PRO A 97 -26.22 -13.74 21.88
N LYS A 98 -26.93 -12.80 21.27
CA LYS A 98 -26.34 -11.48 21.04
C LYS A 98 -26.57 -10.63 22.28
N ALA A 99 -25.51 -10.36 23.06
CA ALA A 99 -25.62 -9.53 24.26
C ALA A 99 -25.94 -8.06 23.89
N ALA A 100 -26.85 -7.46 24.65
CA ALA A 100 -27.11 -6.02 24.56
C ALA A 100 -25.97 -5.20 25.22
N ASP A 101 -25.30 -5.77 26.23
CA ASP A 101 -24.10 -5.18 26.83
C ASP A 101 -22.97 -5.12 25.81
N PRO A 102 -22.40 -3.92 25.50
CA PRO A 102 -21.28 -3.75 24.58
C PRO A 102 -20.01 -4.49 25.00
N LYS A 103 -19.92 -4.97 26.24
CA LYS A 103 -18.83 -5.82 26.74
C LYS A 103 -19.12 -7.31 26.58
N GLY A 104 -20.29 -7.69 26.06
CA GLY A 104 -20.68 -9.06 25.83
C GLY A 104 -21.13 -9.82 27.08
N ARG A 105 -21.51 -9.13 28.17
CA ARG A 105 -22.02 -9.80 29.37
C ARG A 105 -23.44 -10.27 29.17
N VAL A 106 -23.70 -11.54 29.48
CA VAL A 106 -25.03 -12.17 29.49
C VAL A 106 -25.24 -12.91 30.81
N SER A 107 -26.48 -13.01 31.25
CA SER A 107 -26.86 -13.73 32.45
C SER A 107 -27.26 -15.17 32.13
N TYR A 108 -26.97 -16.09 33.02
CA TYR A 108 -27.49 -17.47 32.95
C TYR A 108 -28.21 -17.85 34.20
N ARG A 109 -29.19 -18.79 34.12
CA ARG A 109 -29.88 -19.41 35.21
C ARG A 109 -29.97 -20.92 34.97
N VAL A 110 -29.57 -21.69 35.96
CA VAL A 110 -29.82 -23.14 36.03
C VAL A 110 -30.81 -23.35 37.14
N GLU A 111 -31.92 -24.00 36.87
CA GLU A 111 -33.05 -24.21 37.77
C GLU A 111 -33.48 -25.70 37.77
N ALA A 112 -33.62 -26.33 38.93
CA ALA A 112 -34.22 -27.65 39.05
C ALA A 112 -35.76 -27.49 38.94
N VAL A 113 -36.38 -28.30 38.05
CA VAL A 113 -37.80 -28.21 37.72
C VAL A 113 -38.59 -29.49 38.03
N ASP A 114 -38.16 -30.21 39.06
CA ASP A 114 -38.79 -31.45 39.50
C ASP A 114 -40.17 -31.19 40.18
N GLU A 115 -41.17 -32.06 39.95
CA GLU A 115 -42.48 -31.95 40.61
C GLU A 115 -42.34 -32.09 42.15
N GLY A 116 -42.77 -31.06 42.89
CA GLY A 116 -42.71 -31.02 44.33
C GLY A 116 -41.37 -30.66 44.98
N ALA A 117 -40.37 -30.32 44.22
CA ALA A 117 -39.09 -29.86 44.74
C ALA A 117 -39.16 -28.38 45.20
N THR A 118 -38.40 -28.01 46.21
CA THR A 118 -38.07 -26.63 46.54
C THR A 118 -37.41 -26.02 45.32
N GLU A 119 -37.87 -24.84 44.91
CA GLU A 119 -37.30 -24.13 43.73
C GLU A 119 -35.83 -23.79 43.99
N LEU A 120 -34.93 -24.62 43.41
CA LEU A 120 -33.49 -24.41 43.46
C LEU A 120 -33.05 -23.77 42.14
N ALA A 121 -32.51 -22.57 42.22
CA ALA A 121 -31.95 -21.89 41.05
C ALA A 121 -30.59 -21.31 41.41
N VAL A 122 -29.68 -21.34 40.43
CA VAL A 122 -28.37 -20.66 40.46
C VAL A 122 -28.28 -19.73 39.26
N GLU A 123 -28.00 -18.46 39.53
CA GLU A 123 -27.79 -17.45 38.53
C GLU A 123 -26.33 -16.96 38.52
N GLY A 124 -25.89 -16.53 37.37
CA GLY A 124 -24.58 -15.95 37.20
C GLY A 124 -24.48 -15.15 35.90
N THR A 125 -23.33 -14.58 35.68
CA THR A 125 -23.02 -13.88 34.44
C THR A 125 -21.82 -14.48 33.76
N VAL A 126 -21.82 -14.43 32.44
CA VAL A 126 -20.71 -14.84 31.61
C VAL A 126 -20.41 -13.75 30.58
N THR A 127 -19.14 -13.58 30.22
CA THR A 127 -18.75 -12.63 29.19
C THR A 127 -18.43 -13.39 27.92
N LEU A 128 -19.08 -13.00 26.82
CA LEU A 128 -18.88 -13.62 25.50
C LEU A 128 -17.56 -13.17 24.88
N LEU A 129 -16.94 -14.06 24.10
CA LEU A 129 -15.77 -13.72 23.31
C LEU A 129 -16.14 -12.69 22.23
N PRO A 130 -15.20 -11.80 21.84
CA PRO A 130 -15.46 -10.87 20.77
C PRO A 130 -15.54 -11.58 19.42
N ASP A 131 -16.36 -11.00 18.52
CA ASP A 131 -16.49 -11.51 17.16
C ASP A 131 -15.17 -11.44 16.38
N VAL A 132 -14.99 -12.38 15.44
CA VAL A 132 -13.87 -12.37 14.52
C VAL A 132 -14.01 -11.16 13.56
N PRO A 133 -13.01 -10.26 13.49
CA PRO A 133 -13.09 -9.10 12.59
C PRO A 133 -13.19 -9.52 11.13
N ARG A 134 -14.00 -8.80 10.38
CA ARG A 134 -14.07 -8.96 8.92
C ARG A 134 -12.74 -8.56 8.29
N LYS A 135 -12.49 -9.06 7.07
CA LYS A 135 -11.31 -8.75 6.26
C LYS A 135 -11.02 -7.25 6.22
N PRO A 136 -9.83 -6.79 6.65
CA PRO A 136 -9.44 -5.39 6.57
C PRO A 136 -9.39 -4.88 5.12
N LYS A 137 -9.57 -3.57 4.94
CA LYS A 137 -9.40 -2.89 3.64
C LYS A 137 -8.14 -2.03 3.69
N VAL A 138 -7.32 -2.12 2.64
CA VAL A 138 -6.20 -1.21 2.42
C VAL A 138 -6.77 0.17 2.04
N LYS A 139 -6.26 1.22 2.66
CA LYS A 139 -6.65 2.62 2.40
C LYS A 139 -5.55 3.41 1.71
N ALA A 140 -4.31 3.17 2.09
CA ALA A 140 -3.15 3.77 1.48
C ALA A 140 -1.96 2.83 1.60
N THR A 141 -1.01 2.95 0.67
CA THR A 141 0.30 2.30 0.72
C THR A 141 1.38 3.31 0.39
N ALA A 142 2.54 3.14 1.02
CA ALA A 142 3.78 3.84 0.71
C ALA A 142 4.91 2.82 0.61
N PRO A 143 6.10 3.22 0.12
CA PRO A 143 7.24 2.31 -0.01
C PRO A 143 7.58 1.57 1.29
N ASP A 144 7.50 2.26 2.41
CA ASP A 144 7.84 1.75 3.74
C ASP A 144 6.62 1.40 4.60
N GLY A 145 5.40 1.62 4.12
CA GLY A 145 4.22 1.51 4.98
C GLY A 145 2.88 1.25 4.30
N ALA A 146 1.86 1.13 5.15
CA ALA A 146 0.47 0.99 4.71
C ALA A 146 -0.51 1.40 5.79
N VAL A 147 -1.70 1.82 5.36
CA VAL A 147 -2.84 2.06 6.23
C VAL A 147 -3.94 1.06 5.91
N VAL A 148 -4.41 0.34 6.92
CA VAL A 148 -5.55 -0.58 6.82
C VAL A 148 -6.65 -0.16 7.79
N LYS A 149 -7.92 -0.39 7.40
CA LYS A 149 -9.10 -0.14 8.23
C LYS A 149 -10.03 -1.35 8.19
N TRP A 150 -10.77 -1.55 9.29
CA TRP A 150 -11.79 -2.62 9.39
C TRP A 150 -13.04 -2.10 10.08
N ARG A 151 -14.08 -2.91 10.11
CA ARG A 151 -15.31 -2.62 10.87
C ARG A 151 -15.13 -3.09 12.30
N LYS A 152 -15.74 -2.36 13.23
CA LYS A 152 -15.79 -2.77 14.64
C LYS A 152 -16.41 -4.16 14.73
N ALA A 153 -15.79 -5.04 15.52
CA ALA A 153 -16.34 -6.34 15.91
C ALA A 153 -17.14 -6.17 17.21
N ASP A 154 -18.19 -6.99 17.37
CA ASP A 154 -18.98 -6.96 18.60
C ASP A 154 -18.12 -7.44 19.78
N TYR A 155 -18.31 -6.85 20.94
CA TYR A 155 -17.60 -7.08 22.21
C TYR A 155 -16.10 -6.77 22.19
N ALA A 156 -15.59 -6.16 21.12
CA ALA A 156 -14.19 -5.75 21.03
C ALA A 156 -13.93 -4.46 21.80
N THR A 157 -12.92 -4.48 22.67
CA THR A 157 -12.39 -3.32 23.37
C THR A 157 -11.17 -2.74 22.67
N THR A 158 -10.36 -3.61 21.99
CA THR A 158 -9.24 -3.26 21.13
C THR A 158 -8.97 -4.35 20.11
N TYR A 159 -7.83 -4.26 19.39
CA TYR A 159 -7.48 -5.20 18.33
C TYR A 159 -5.99 -5.51 18.35
N ASP A 160 -5.65 -6.75 17.99
CA ASP A 160 -4.30 -7.15 17.65
C ASP A 160 -4.16 -7.23 16.13
N VAL A 161 -3.07 -6.67 15.61
CA VAL A 161 -2.74 -6.66 14.18
C VAL A 161 -1.47 -7.46 13.93
N ALA A 162 -1.58 -8.47 13.09
CA ALA A 162 -0.48 -9.28 12.61
C ALA A 162 -0.09 -8.85 11.19
N VAL A 163 1.20 -8.57 10.96
CA VAL A 163 1.78 -8.28 9.64
C VAL A 163 2.81 -9.35 9.33
N SER A 164 2.66 -10.05 8.22
CA SER A 164 3.55 -11.16 7.84
C SER A 164 3.85 -11.15 6.34
N LYS A 165 5.01 -11.69 5.92
CA LYS A 165 5.35 -11.89 4.51
C LYS A 165 4.69 -13.12 3.89
N LYS A 166 4.17 -14.03 4.70
CA LYS A 166 3.50 -15.25 4.25
C LYS A 166 2.03 -15.22 4.58
N ARG A 167 1.18 -15.58 3.62
CA ARG A 167 -0.28 -15.52 3.74
C ARG A 167 -0.84 -16.33 4.93
N ASN A 168 -0.29 -17.51 5.17
CA ASN A 168 -0.81 -18.46 6.14
C ASN A 168 0.05 -18.59 7.41
N GLN A 169 0.95 -17.63 7.65
CA GLN A 169 1.82 -17.64 8.82
C GLN A 169 1.56 -16.37 9.64
N LEU A 170 1.39 -16.56 10.94
CA LEU A 170 1.38 -15.47 11.91
C LEU A 170 2.81 -15.16 12.36
N PRO A 171 3.16 -13.91 12.63
CA PRO A 171 4.42 -13.57 13.28
C PRO A 171 4.37 -13.98 14.77
N ALA A 172 5.53 -14.21 15.38
CA ALA A 172 5.60 -14.54 16.81
C ALA A 172 5.08 -13.40 17.72
N LYS A 173 5.08 -12.17 17.24
CA LYS A 173 4.59 -10.99 17.96
C LYS A 173 3.63 -10.21 17.07
N VAL A 174 2.60 -9.66 17.67
CA VAL A 174 1.58 -8.81 17.01
C VAL A 174 1.51 -7.45 17.70
N ARG A 175 0.92 -6.48 17.02
CA ARG A 175 0.77 -5.12 17.53
C ARG A 175 -0.64 -4.95 18.11
N ARG A 176 -0.75 -4.67 19.40
CA ARG A 176 -2.02 -4.35 20.06
C ARG A 176 -2.26 -2.84 19.97
N LEU A 177 -3.42 -2.45 19.47
CA LEU A 177 -3.79 -1.05 19.30
C LEU A 177 -4.29 -0.43 20.62
N ALA A 178 -4.28 0.90 20.66
CA ALA A 178 -4.99 1.64 21.67
C ALA A 178 -6.50 1.36 21.63
N LYS A 179 -7.18 1.53 22.75
CA LYS A 179 -8.60 1.24 22.94
C LYS A 179 -9.47 1.90 21.86
N GLY A 180 -10.32 1.09 21.19
CA GLY A 180 -11.30 1.57 20.21
C GLY A 180 -10.79 1.80 18.79
N GLY A 181 -9.50 1.57 18.50
CA GLY A 181 -8.93 1.75 17.16
C GLY A 181 -9.44 0.72 16.14
N THR A 182 -9.94 1.18 14.99
CA THR A 182 -10.33 0.32 13.84
C THR A 182 -9.52 0.63 12.60
N ALA A 183 -8.34 1.24 12.77
CA ALA A 183 -7.35 1.52 11.75
C ALA A 183 -5.95 1.23 12.30
N PHE A 184 -5.07 0.83 11.40
CA PHE A 184 -3.68 0.57 11.70
C PHE A 184 -2.82 1.13 10.58
N ALA A 185 -1.82 1.92 10.93
CA ALA A 185 -0.76 2.38 10.06
C ALA A 185 0.55 1.71 10.47
N THR A 186 1.39 1.38 9.50
CA THR A 186 2.73 0.85 9.73
C THR A 186 3.73 1.51 8.78
N SER A 187 4.90 1.86 9.29
CA SER A 187 6.01 2.50 8.57
C SER A 187 7.29 1.66 8.57
N SER A 188 7.19 0.35 8.79
CA SER A 188 8.37 -0.55 8.89
C SER A 188 8.37 -1.61 7.79
N LEU A 189 7.68 -1.38 6.70
CA LEU A 189 7.66 -2.27 5.55
C LEU A 189 8.86 -1.97 4.64
N LYS A 190 9.17 -2.88 3.73
CA LYS A 190 10.16 -2.63 2.68
C LYS A 190 9.44 -2.36 1.36
N PRO A 191 9.99 -1.50 0.49
CA PRO A 191 9.47 -1.25 -0.84
C PRO A 191 9.33 -2.54 -1.67
N GLU A 192 8.43 -2.54 -2.64
CA GLU A 192 8.20 -3.62 -3.60
C GLU A 192 8.00 -5.01 -2.98
N GLN A 193 7.48 -5.04 -1.76
CA GLN A 193 7.24 -6.28 -1.02
C GLN A 193 5.75 -6.55 -0.81
N THR A 194 5.40 -7.83 -0.83
CA THR A 194 4.06 -8.27 -0.47
C THR A 194 4.01 -8.65 1.00
N TYR A 195 2.99 -8.12 1.69
CA TYR A 195 2.66 -8.43 3.08
C TYR A 195 1.19 -8.86 3.19
N TYR A 196 0.88 -9.54 4.29
CA TYR A 196 -0.47 -9.96 4.65
C TYR A 196 -0.79 -9.46 6.05
N VAL A 197 -1.89 -8.71 6.15
CA VAL A 197 -2.38 -8.17 7.42
C VAL A 197 -3.60 -8.95 7.86
N ARG A 198 -3.60 -9.38 9.11
CA ARG A 198 -4.73 -10.00 9.80
C ARG A 198 -5.03 -9.22 11.07
N VAL A 199 -6.28 -9.23 11.47
CA VAL A 199 -6.75 -8.56 12.69
C VAL A 199 -7.55 -9.56 13.50
N ARG A 200 -7.34 -9.57 14.83
CA ARG A 200 -8.23 -10.22 15.79
C ARG A 200 -8.76 -9.19 16.78
N ALA A 201 -9.93 -9.44 17.29
CA ALA A 201 -10.53 -8.63 18.33
C ALA A 201 -10.03 -9.06 19.70
N VAL A 202 -9.93 -8.12 20.60
CA VAL A 202 -9.61 -8.33 22.03
C VAL A 202 -10.79 -7.77 22.84
N GLY A 203 -11.37 -8.58 23.70
CA GLY A 203 -12.47 -8.22 24.58
C GLY A 203 -12.18 -8.59 26.02
N ASP A 204 -13.16 -8.33 26.92
CA ASP A 204 -13.01 -8.61 28.35
C ASP A 204 -12.92 -10.12 28.64
N ALA A 205 -13.51 -10.99 27.80
CA ALA A 205 -13.45 -12.45 27.93
C ALA A 205 -12.22 -13.10 27.27
N GLY A 206 -11.45 -12.34 26.48
CA GLY A 206 -10.32 -12.89 25.75
C GLY A 206 -10.18 -12.31 24.36
N VAL A 207 -9.66 -13.12 23.42
CA VAL A 207 -9.43 -12.70 22.06
C VAL A 207 -10.16 -13.62 21.07
N SER A 208 -10.54 -13.06 19.93
CA SER A 208 -11.07 -13.85 18.82
C SER A 208 -9.95 -14.55 18.04
N GLU A 209 -10.35 -15.45 17.15
CA GLU A 209 -9.48 -15.89 16.06
C GLU A 209 -9.07 -14.72 15.16
N PHE A 210 -7.94 -14.87 14.46
CA PHE A 210 -7.55 -13.89 13.43
C PHE A 210 -8.47 -13.98 12.22
N GLY A 211 -9.01 -12.83 11.82
CA GLY A 211 -9.80 -12.70 10.60
C GLY A 211 -9.00 -13.00 9.31
N PRO A 212 -9.70 -13.00 8.15
CA PRO A 212 -9.07 -13.29 6.86
C PRO A 212 -7.94 -12.31 6.53
N PRO A 213 -6.85 -12.78 5.87
CA PRO A 213 -5.72 -11.93 5.51
C PRO A 213 -6.08 -10.95 4.39
N THR A 214 -5.55 -9.73 4.51
CA THR A 214 -5.55 -8.73 3.46
C THR A 214 -4.15 -8.62 2.88
N LYS A 215 -4.02 -8.73 1.55
CA LYS A 215 -2.76 -8.53 0.84
C LYS A 215 -2.46 -7.04 0.75
N ILE A 216 -1.23 -6.65 1.05
CA ILE A 216 -0.64 -5.32 0.81
C ILE A 216 0.57 -5.55 -0.10
N THR A 217 0.73 -4.71 -1.13
CA THR A 217 1.98 -4.61 -1.89
C THR A 217 2.44 -3.18 -1.75
N THR A 218 3.63 -2.99 -1.20
CA THR A 218 4.24 -1.66 -1.10
C THR A 218 4.75 -1.25 -2.47
N PRO A 219 4.56 0.01 -2.88
CA PRO A 219 5.13 0.54 -4.12
C PRO A 219 6.66 0.72 -4.00
N PRO A 220 7.38 0.97 -5.11
CA PRO A 220 8.78 1.36 -5.09
C PRO A 220 8.99 2.73 -4.41
N GLU A 221 10.20 3.02 -4.00
CA GLU A 221 10.60 4.31 -3.42
C GLU A 221 10.55 5.44 -4.45
N ALA A 222 10.91 5.12 -5.69
CA ALA A 222 10.88 6.04 -6.81
C ALA A 222 10.32 5.36 -8.05
N SER A 223 9.65 6.13 -8.91
CA SER A 223 9.36 5.68 -10.26
C SER A 223 10.58 5.88 -11.14
N GLN A 224 11.00 4.83 -11.83
CA GLN A 224 12.16 4.86 -12.71
C GLN A 224 11.73 4.68 -14.17
N PHE A 225 12.22 5.55 -15.05
CA PHE A 225 11.95 5.49 -16.48
C PHE A 225 13.07 6.11 -17.31
N THR A 226 13.04 5.91 -18.64
CA THR A 226 14.08 6.37 -19.54
C THR A 226 13.58 7.49 -20.43
N VAL A 227 14.31 8.61 -20.45
CA VAL A 227 14.06 9.79 -21.29
C VAL A 227 15.08 9.82 -22.42
N GLY A 228 14.61 9.79 -23.66
CA GLY A 228 15.44 9.90 -24.86
C GLY A 228 15.35 11.29 -25.50
N SER A 229 16.41 11.69 -26.18
CA SER A 229 16.41 12.86 -27.07
C SER A 229 17.13 12.55 -28.37
N TRP A 230 16.57 13.03 -29.49
CA TRP A 230 17.18 12.83 -30.78
C TRP A 230 16.77 13.91 -31.79
N ASN A 231 17.75 14.63 -32.33
CA ASN A 231 17.58 15.37 -33.57
C ASN A 231 17.63 14.36 -34.75
N ILE A 232 16.48 14.10 -35.39
CA ILE A 232 16.33 13.05 -36.41
C ILE A 232 16.60 13.54 -37.82
N CYS A 233 16.88 14.84 -37.99
CA CYS A 233 17.18 15.47 -39.27
C CYS A 233 16.19 15.07 -40.39
N ALA A 234 14.88 15.20 -40.15
CA ALA A 234 13.88 14.69 -41.09
C ALA A 234 13.94 15.37 -42.45
N GLU A 235 13.66 16.69 -42.50
CA GLU A 235 13.58 17.46 -43.76
C GLU A 235 14.95 18.04 -44.16
N ALA A 236 15.83 18.31 -43.19
CA ALA A 236 17.15 18.92 -43.48
C ALA A 236 18.14 17.93 -44.09
N CYS A 237 18.00 16.62 -43.81
CA CYS A 237 18.80 15.57 -44.39
C CYS A 237 18.06 14.82 -45.50
N LYS A 238 18.81 14.42 -46.55
CA LYS A 238 18.23 13.66 -47.66
C LYS A 238 17.75 12.27 -47.22
N GLY A 239 16.73 11.75 -47.93
CA GLY A 239 16.31 10.36 -47.80
C GLY A 239 15.52 10.03 -46.54
N PHE A 240 14.81 10.98 -45.91
CA PHE A 240 14.05 10.77 -44.69
C PHE A 240 13.07 9.60 -44.80
N GLY A 241 12.31 9.47 -45.92
CA GLY A 241 11.36 8.38 -46.09
C GLY A 241 11.97 6.97 -46.00
N GLY A 242 13.24 6.83 -46.39
CA GLY A 242 13.99 5.56 -46.24
C GLY A 242 14.60 5.37 -44.84
N ARG A 243 14.74 6.43 -44.04
CA ARG A 243 15.37 6.39 -42.70
C ARG A 243 14.36 6.32 -41.54
N VAL A 244 13.16 6.86 -41.72
CA VAL A 244 12.17 7.05 -40.62
C VAL A 244 11.80 5.73 -39.98
N GLY A 245 11.69 4.62 -40.72
CA GLY A 245 11.41 3.29 -40.21
C GLY A 245 12.52 2.78 -39.28
N ASP A 246 13.77 2.89 -39.72
CA ASP A 246 14.93 2.46 -38.94
C ASP A 246 15.16 3.36 -37.71
N GLN A 247 14.91 4.67 -37.87
CA GLN A 247 14.93 5.61 -36.73
C GLN A 247 13.88 5.22 -35.66
N ALA A 248 12.65 4.95 -36.07
CA ALA A 248 11.58 4.49 -35.16
C ALA A 248 11.94 3.13 -34.54
N ALA A 249 12.49 2.19 -35.30
CA ALA A 249 12.95 0.90 -34.80
C ALA A 249 14.04 1.06 -33.71
N GLN A 250 14.98 2.00 -33.88
CA GLN A 250 15.99 2.30 -32.86
C GLN A 250 15.35 2.83 -31.56
N VAL A 251 14.38 3.75 -31.66
CA VAL A 251 13.66 4.28 -30.50
C VAL A 251 12.88 3.18 -29.79
N HIS A 252 12.14 2.35 -30.54
CA HIS A 252 11.38 1.24 -29.96
C HIS A 252 12.29 0.18 -29.31
N ALA A 253 13.43 -0.14 -29.93
CA ALA A 253 14.42 -1.07 -29.38
C ALA A 253 15.09 -0.52 -28.10
N SER A 254 15.22 0.79 -27.98
CA SER A 254 15.81 1.43 -26.79
C SER A 254 14.90 1.39 -25.56
N LYS A 255 13.59 1.10 -25.72
CA LYS A 255 12.58 1.04 -24.67
C LYS A 255 12.48 2.35 -23.85
N VAL A 256 12.74 3.48 -24.48
CA VAL A 256 12.51 4.78 -23.84
C VAL A 256 11.04 4.96 -23.50
N ASP A 257 10.76 5.58 -22.38
CA ASP A 257 9.40 5.85 -21.90
C ASP A 257 8.94 7.26 -22.28
N ILE A 258 9.89 8.18 -22.46
CA ILE A 258 9.69 9.53 -22.99
C ILE A 258 10.71 9.79 -24.06
N MET A 259 10.28 10.33 -25.20
CA MET A 259 11.14 10.65 -26.33
C MET A 259 10.90 12.08 -26.79
N THR A 260 11.96 12.89 -26.81
CA THR A 260 11.95 14.22 -27.43
C THR A 260 12.60 14.16 -28.80
N LEU A 261 11.91 14.71 -29.80
CA LEU A 261 12.40 14.72 -31.17
C LEU A 261 12.61 16.16 -31.65
N GLN A 262 13.73 16.42 -32.31
CA GLN A 262 14.04 17.68 -32.96
C GLN A 262 14.19 17.45 -34.48
N GLU A 263 14.01 18.51 -35.26
CA GLU A 263 13.95 18.44 -36.72
C GLU A 263 13.01 17.35 -37.26
N ALA A 264 11.96 17.08 -36.51
CA ALA A 264 11.03 15.99 -36.77
C ALA A 264 9.94 16.32 -37.81
N GLY A 265 10.18 17.32 -38.61
CA GLY A 265 9.31 17.80 -39.70
C GLY A 265 8.18 18.71 -39.24
N GLY A 266 7.83 19.66 -40.12
CA GLY A 266 6.70 20.56 -39.92
C GLY A 266 5.35 19.91 -40.29
N GLN A 267 4.43 20.72 -40.84
CA GLN A 267 3.06 20.25 -41.17
C GLN A 267 3.03 19.09 -42.17
N ARG A 268 3.99 19.04 -43.11
CA ARG A 268 4.01 18.04 -44.16
C ARG A 268 4.56 16.67 -43.71
N VAL A 269 5.67 16.67 -42.98
CA VAL A 269 6.39 15.44 -42.60
C VAL A 269 6.10 15.01 -41.17
N GLY A 270 5.77 15.96 -40.29
CA GLY A 270 5.48 15.72 -38.88
C GLY A 270 4.41 14.64 -38.59
N PRO A 271 3.29 14.56 -39.35
CA PRO A 271 2.33 13.46 -39.16
C PRO A 271 2.94 12.08 -39.39
N THR A 272 3.77 11.91 -40.44
CA THR A 272 4.46 10.67 -40.74
C THR A 272 5.47 10.32 -39.63
N THR A 273 6.22 11.31 -39.15
CA THR A 273 7.12 11.12 -38.01
C THR A 273 6.37 10.66 -36.79
N ARG A 274 5.30 11.37 -36.36
CA ARG A 274 4.54 10.95 -35.18
C ARG A 274 3.96 9.54 -35.32
N ALA A 275 3.43 9.19 -36.49
CA ALA A 275 2.88 7.86 -36.74
C ALA A 275 3.96 6.77 -36.66
N ALA A 276 5.16 7.02 -37.18
CA ALA A 276 6.25 6.07 -37.15
C ALA A 276 6.81 5.82 -35.74
N PHE A 277 6.91 6.89 -34.94
CA PHE A 277 7.51 6.81 -33.61
C PHE A 277 6.48 6.46 -32.50
N SER A 278 5.18 6.49 -32.81
CA SER A 278 4.14 6.05 -31.85
C SER A 278 4.05 4.54 -31.75
N GLY A 279 3.57 4.02 -30.63
CA GLY A 279 3.45 2.58 -30.36
C GLY A 279 4.74 1.97 -29.80
N GLY A 280 5.10 0.80 -30.31
CA GLY A 280 6.24 0.03 -29.82
C GLY A 280 6.03 -0.55 -28.41
N PRO A 281 7.09 -1.15 -27.81
CA PRO A 281 6.99 -1.80 -26.50
C PRO A 281 6.59 -0.88 -25.34
N SER A 282 6.91 0.42 -25.44
CA SER A 282 6.55 1.43 -24.44
C SER A 282 5.19 2.09 -24.71
N GLU A 283 4.47 1.69 -25.75
CA GLU A 283 3.19 2.30 -26.17
C GLU A 283 3.27 3.84 -26.24
N LEU A 284 4.27 4.35 -26.94
CA LEU A 284 4.50 5.77 -27.08
C LEU A 284 3.33 6.45 -27.81
N VAL A 285 2.86 7.57 -27.26
CA VAL A 285 1.86 8.46 -27.86
C VAL A 285 2.44 9.87 -27.94
N ALA A 286 2.06 10.62 -28.98
CA ALA A 286 2.49 12.00 -29.11
C ALA A 286 1.72 12.91 -28.15
N ALA A 287 2.44 13.77 -27.43
CA ALA A 287 1.84 14.79 -26.59
C ALA A 287 1.02 15.79 -27.41
N GLU A 288 -0.12 16.16 -26.88
CA GLU A 288 -0.99 17.17 -27.46
C GLU A 288 -0.39 18.59 -27.27
N GLY A 289 -0.77 19.53 -28.15
CA GLY A 289 -0.30 20.91 -28.11
C GLY A 289 1.08 21.15 -28.70
N GLY A 290 1.84 20.09 -28.99
CA GLY A 290 3.17 20.16 -29.59
C GLY A 290 3.18 20.53 -31.09
N GLY A 291 4.36 20.58 -31.69
CA GLY A 291 4.53 20.82 -33.11
C GLY A 291 5.80 21.61 -33.47
N ASN A 292 5.81 22.23 -34.69
CA ASN A 292 6.94 22.99 -35.22
C ASN A 292 8.26 22.21 -35.18
N SER A 293 8.24 20.95 -35.65
CA SER A 293 9.41 20.06 -35.75
C SER A 293 10.02 19.65 -34.39
N ARG A 294 9.33 19.89 -33.26
CA ARG A 294 9.69 19.43 -31.92
C ARG A 294 8.51 18.66 -31.36
N TYR A 295 8.74 17.41 -31.04
CA TYR A 295 7.70 16.54 -30.50
C TYR A 295 8.16 15.92 -29.18
N ILE A 296 7.19 15.66 -28.33
CA ILE A 296 7.33 14.83 -27.14
C ILE A 296 6.43 13.63 -27.37
N LEU A 297 6.98 12.42 -27.23
CA LEU A 297 6.21 11.16 -27.15
C LEU A 297 6.44 10.61 -25.76
N TYR A 298 5.40 9.99 -25.19
CA TYR A 298 5.46 9.41 -23.85
C TYR A 298 4.70 8.09 -23.79
N SER A 299 5.10 7.22 -22.87
CA SER A 299 4.42 5.95 -22.62
C SER A 299 3.04 6.19 -22.01
N SER A 300 1.99 5.85 -22.75
CA SER A 300 0.60 5.92 -22.25
C SER A 300 0.33 4.91 -21.12
N GLN A 301 1.15 3.89 -20.96
CA GLN A 301 1.08 2.94 -19.85
C GLN A 301 1.52 3.59 -18.54
N LYS A 302 2.62 4.36 -18.57
CA LYS A 302 3.25 4.95 -17.38
C LYS A 302 2.71 6.35 -17.03
N PHE A 303 2.36 7.14 -18.04
CA PHE A 303 2.05 8.55 -17.84
C PHE A 303 0.66 8.93 -18.34
N GLU A 304 0.14 10.03 -17.81
CA GLU A 304 -1.03 10.74 -18.30
C GLU A 304 -0.66 12.21 -18.53
N GLN A 305 -1.10 12.78 -19.64
CA GLN A 305 -0.87 14.19 -19.93
C GLN A 305 -1.93 15.04 -19.26
N LEU A 306 -1.49 16.01 -18.44
CA LEU A 306 -2.35 16.99 -17.76
C LEU A 306 -2.52 18.26 -18.60
N ALA A 307 -1.45 18.71 -19.23
CA ALA A 307 -1.41 19.91 -20.06
C ALA A 307 -0.27 19.82 -21.07
N GLY A 308 -0.28 20.68 -22.07
CA GLY A 308 0.80 20.77 -23.03
C GLY A 308 0.62 21.93 -24.00
N GLY A 309 1.71 22.25 -24.68
CA GLY A 309 1.71 23.35 -25.61
C GLY A 309 3.08 23.60 -26.24
N ARG A 310 3.22 24.81 -26.80
CA ARG A 310 4.47 25.29 -27.41
C ARG A 310 4.68 26.76 -27.12
N TRP A 311 5.93 27.14 -27.02
CA TRP A 311 6.34 28.54 -26.81
C TRP A 311 7.21 29.02 -27.97
N SER A 312 7.04 30.28 -28.42
CA SER A 312 8.06 30.94 -29.18
C SER A 312 9.15 31.39 -28.22
N ILE A 313 10.38 30.97 -28.46
CA ILE A 313 11.55 31.30 -27.62
C ILE A 313 12.45 32.36 -28.24
N GLY A 314 12.00 32.96 -29.34
CA GLY A 314 12.74 33.98 -30.07
C GLY A 314 13.42 33.44 -31.32
N HIS A 315 13.96 34.34 -32.16
CA HIS A 315 14.73 34.03 -33.38
C HIS A 315 14.09 32.98 -34.30
N GLY A 316 12.74 32.90 -34.34
CA GLY A 316 12.01 31.92 -35.12
C GLY A 316 12.02 30.52 -34.54
N ARG A 317 12.52 30.32 -33.32
CA ARG A 317 12.57 29.03 -32.63
C ARG A 317 11.39 28.85 -31.68
N TRP A 318 11.07 27.63 -31.45
CA TRP A 318 9.97 27.18 -30.60
C TRP A 318 10.45 26.07 -29.70
N ALA A 319 9.83 25.90 -28.53
CA ALA A 319 9.94 24.72 -27.68
C ALA A 319 8.54 24.11 -27.51
N THR A 320 8.50 22.78 -27.34
CA THR A 320 7.26 22.04 -27.01
C THR A 320 7.36 21.58 -25.57
N TRP A 321 6.26 21.65 -24.83
CA TRP A 321 6.20 21.20 -23.46
C TRP A 321 4.98 20.31 -23.23
N ALA A 322 5.08 19.43 -22.23
CA ALA A 322 3.97 18.64 -21.69
C ALA A 322 4.13 18.53 -20.18
N ARG A 323 3.05 18.74 -19.44
CA ARG A 323 2.95 18.39 -18.03
C ARG A 323 2.35 17.00 -17.96
N LEU A 324 3.11 16.06 -17.45
CA LEU A 324 2.73 14.66 -17.31
C LEU A 324 2.55 14.34 -15.82
N VAL A 325 1.72 13.36 -15.52
CA VAL A 325 1.69 12.72 -14.21
C VAL A 325 2.13 11.27 -14.34
N ASP A 326 3.04 10.86 -13.48
CA ASP A 326 3.43 9.47 -13.34
C ASP A 326 2.33 8.68 -12.62
N LYS A 327 1.76 7.69 -13.28
CA LYS A 327 0.65 6.88 -12.76
C LYS A 327 1.03 6.02 -11.56
N GLU A 328 2.31 5.77 -11.35
CA GLU A 328 2.79 4.96 -10.23
C GLU A 328 2.99 5.78 -8.96
N THR A 329 3.58 6.97 -9.08
CA THR A 329 3.85 7.87 -7.95
C THR A 329 2.76 8.91 -7.75
N GLU A 330 1.88 9.11 -8.75
CA GLU A 330 0.89 10.20 -8.84
C GLU A 330 1.54 11.60 -8.84
N ARG A 331 2.87 11.67 -9.04
CA ARG A 331 3.64 12.91 -9.04
C ARG A 331 3.63 13.55 -10.41
N PRO A 332 3.24 14.82 -10.53
CA PRO A 332 3.35 15.58 -11.78
C PRO A 332 4.79 16.00 -12.05
N PHE A 333 5.13 16.19 -13.31
CA PHE A 333 6.41 16.75 -13.77
C PHE A 333 6.26 17.37 -15.16
N VAL A 334 7.20 18.24 -15.53
CA VAL A 334 7.18 18.94 -16.82
C VAL A 334 8.29 18.41 -17.73
N VAL A 335 7.93 18.07 -18.97
CA VAL A 335 8.87 17.69 -20.04
C VAL A 335 8.93 18.78 -21.08
N VAL A 336 10.13 19.16 -21.50
CA VAL A 336 10.35 20.17 -22.54
C VAL A 336 11.24 19.62 -23.65
N SER A 337 10.79 19.72 -24.91
CA SER A 337 11.59 19.44 -26.11
C SER A 337 12.12 20.73 -26.70
N VAL A 338 13.44 20.84 -26.83
CA VAL A 338 14.17 22.07 -27.20
C VAL A 338 14.96 21.83 -28.50
N HIS A 339 15.06 22.87 -29.33
CA HIS A 339 16.03 22.96 -30.41
C HIS A 339 16.42 24.42 -30.61
N LEU A 340 17.56 24.83 -30.06
CA LEU A 340 18.08 26.20 -30.16
C LEU A 340 18.74 26.48 -31.49
N LEU A 341 19.04 27.75 -31.75
CA LEU A 341 19.62 28.22 -33.00
C LEU A 341 21.03 27.64 -33.20
N SER A 342 21.25 27.03 -34.35
CA SER A 342 22.55 26.49 -34.76
C SER A 342 23.55 27.61 -35.19
N GLY A 343 24.82 27.24 -35.29
CA GLY A 343 25.91 28.10 -35.78
C GLY A 343 26.74 28.73 -34.67
N HIS A 344 28.05 28.81 -34.90
CA HIS A 344 29.02 29.28 -33.91
C HIS A 344 28.79 30.74 -33.47
N ASP A 345 28.37 31.62 -34.40
CA ASP A 345 28.20 33.04 -34.14
C ASP A 345 26.88 33.38 -33.42
N ASN A 346 26.04 32.37 -33.14
CA ASN A 346 24.73 32.55 -32.54
C ASN A 346 24.70 32.31 -31.02
N THR A 347 25.83 32.31 -30.32
CA THR A 347 25.92 32.08 -28.89
C THR A 347 25.03 33.03 -28.06
N GLY A 348 25.05 34.35 -28.39
CA GLY A 348 24.20 35.35 -27.76
C GLY A 348 22.71 35.09 -27.98
N LYS A 349 22.32 34.73 -29.22
CA LYS A 349 20.92 34.39 -29.56
C LYS A 349 20.44 33.14 -28.83
N ARG A 350 21.27 32.11 -28.69
CA ARG A 350 20.93 30.91 -27.86
C ARG A 350 20.73 31.27 -26.40
N ALA A 351 21.55 32.19 -25.87
CA ALA A 351 21.32 32.67 -24.49
C ALA A 351 19.98 33.40 -24.34
N ASP A 352 19.58 34.20 -25.33
CA ASP A 352 18.27 34.87 -25.32
C ASP A 352 17.12 33.90 -25.46
N GLU A 353 17.23 32.90 -26.36
CA GLU A 353 16.28 31.83 -26.52
C GLU A 353 16.12 31.05 -25.21
N MET A 354 17.24 30.71 -24.53
CA MET A 354 17.23 29.99 -23.28
C MET A 354 16.59 30.79 -22.14
N ARG A 355 16.89 32.07 -21.99
CA ARG A 355 16.23 32.94 -21.00
C ARG A 355 14.72 33.04 -21.25
N SER A 356 14.31 33.21 -22.52
CA SER A 356 12.90 33.19 -22.91
C SER A 356 12.20 31.90 -22.56
N LEU A 357 12.89 30.76 -22.78
CA LEU A 357 12.40 29.44 -22.43
C LEU A 357 12.21 29.31 -20.91
N MET A 358 13.19 29.72 -20.09
CA MET A 358 13.09 29.65 -18.62
C MET A 358 11.92 30.52 -18.11
N GLY A 359 11.73 31.72 -18.66
CA GLY A 359 10.57 32.57 -18.31
C GLY A 359 9.24 31.93 -18.69
N SER A 360 9.17 31.25 -19.86
CA SER A 360 7.97 30.51 -20.28
C SER A 360 7.70 29.29 -19.40
N LEU A 361 8.74 28.56 -19.04
CA LEU A 361 8.64 27.39 -18.14
C LEU A 361 8.07 27.82 -16.78
N ALA A 362 8.61 28.87 -16.16
CA ALA A 362 8.10 29.36 -14.89
C ALA A 362 6.62 29.74 -14.93
N SER A 363 6.10 30.19 -16.08
CA SER A 363 4.69 30.58 -16.24
C SER A 363 3.72 29.40 -16.25
N VAL A 364 4.16 28.19 -16.60
CA VAL A 364 3.33 26.97 -16.68
C VAL A 364 3.65 25.97 -15.56
N ASN A 365 4.67 26.25 -14.76
CA ASN A 365 5.10 25.43 -13.63
C ASN A 365 5.06 26.23 -12.30
N PRO A 366 3.89 26.79 -11.91
CA PRO A 366 3.78 27.59 -10.70
C PRO A 366 3.92 26.76 -9.41
N ASP A 367 3.72 25.44 -9.50
CA ASP A 367 3.80 24.50 -8.39
C ASP A 367 5.23 23.96 -8.20
N ASP A 368 6.18 24.41 -9.02
CA ASP A 368 7.58 23.97 -9.01
C ASP A 368 7.73 22.45 -9.20
N ASP A 369 6.89 21.85 -10.07
CA ASP A 369 6.99 20.44 -10.42
C ASP A 369 8.38 20.12 -10.99
N PRO A 370 8.90 18.90 -10.78
CA PRO A 370 10.15 18.42 -11.37
C PRO A 370 10.23 18.61 -12.88
N VAL A 371 11.38 19.02 -13.39
CA VAL A 371 11.57 19.37 -14.81
C VAL A 371 12.54 18.39 -15.48
N LEU A 372 12.15 17.92 -16.67
CA LEU A 372 12.98 17.22 -17.65
C LEU A 372 13.03 18.06 -18.93
N MET A 373 14.20 18.56 -19.30
CA MET A 373 14.36 19.37 -20.50
C MET A 373 15.37 18.71 -21.42
N ALA A 374 14.92 18.24 -22.59
CA ALA A 374 15.77 17.47 -23.49
C ALA A 374 15.73 18.02 -24.92
N GLY A 375 16.84 17.93 -25.62
CA GLY A 375 16.91 18.40 -27.01
C GLY A 375 18.29 18.67 -27.55
N ASP A 376 18.31 19.27 -28.74
CA ASP A 376 19.48 19.85 -29.38
C ASP A 376 19.60 21.33 -28.98
N PHE A 377 20.52 21.61 -28.07
CA PHE A 377 20.79 22.98 -27.63
C PHE A 377 21.81 23.69 -28.47
N ASN A 378 22.44 23.03 -29.44
CA ASN A 378 23.49 23.59 -30.28
C ASN A 378 24.62 24.27 -29.48
N SER A 379 24.78 23.90 -28.21
CA SER A 379 25.74 24.43 -27.26
C SER A 379 26.28 23.29 -26.42
N GLY A 380 27.58 23.18 -26.26
CA GLY A 380 28.22 22.18 -25.42
C GLY A 380 28.74 22.81 -24.14
N THR A 381 28.52 22.15 -22.99
CA THR A 381 28.90 22.64 -21.66
C THR A 381 30.41 22.81 -21.50
N HIS A 382 31.22 22.14 -22.31
CA HIS A 382 32.68 22.23 -22.30
C HIS A 382 33.25 23.16 -23.40
N ARG A 383 32.40 23.75 -24.20
CA ARG A 383 32.83 24.68 -25.25
C ARG A 383 33.22 26.05 -24.69
N ARG A 384 34.33 26.59 -25.18
CA ARG A 384 34.66 27.98 -24.92
C ARG A 384 33.56 28.89 -25.48
N GLY A 385 32.95 29.69 -24.59
CA GLY A 385 31.83 30.57 -24.94
C GLY A 385 30.46 29.90 -24.88
N ASP A 386 30.33 28.80 -24.19
CA ASP A 386 29.02 28.27 -23.81
C ASP A 386 28.22 29.31 -23.03
N THR A 387 27.02 29.59 -23.52
CA THR A 387 26.11 30.57 -22.92
C THR A 387 24.84 29.92 -22.36
N VAL A 388 24.58 28.69 -22.72
CA VAL A 388 23.39 27.91 -22.33
C VAL A 388 23.58 27.27 -20.97
N GLY A 389 24.67 26.54 -20.76
CA GLY A 389 24.95 25.85 -19.52
C GLY A 389 24.88 26.72 -18.24
N PRO A 390 25.48 27.94 -18.23
CA PRO A 390 25.34 28.84 -17.09
C PRO A 390 23.88 29.23 -16.79
N ILE A 391 23.03 29.44 -17.82
CA ILE A 391 21.61 29.75 -17.64
C ILE A 391 20.86 28.56 -17.07
N VAL A 392 21.12 27.36 -17.59
CA VAL A 392 20.50 26.11 -17.13
C VAL A 392 20.81 25.88 -15.64
N ARG A 393 22.09 25.96 -15.26
CA ARG A 393 22.52 25.79 -13.86
C ARG A 393 21.96 26.87 -12.93
N ALA A 394 21.89 28.11 -13.38
CA ALA A 394 21.31 29.21 -12.59
C ALA A 394 19.81 29.03 -12.32
N ASN A 395 19.13 28.17 -13.07
CA ASN A 395 17.72 27.82 -12.90
C ASN A 395 17.53 26.43 -12.26
N GLY A 396 18.52 25.89 -11.54
CA GLY A 396 18.40 24.64 -10.81
C GLY A 396 18.35 23.38 -11.66
N LEU A 397 18.85 23.44 -12.91
CA LEU A 397 18.91 22.27 -13.80
C LEU A 397 20.34 21.77 -13.94
N ARG A 398 20.51 20.44 -13.95
CA ARG A 398 21.79 19.74 -14.08
C ARG A 398 21.80 18.93 -15.38
N ASP A 399 22.96 18.78 -16.00
CA ASP A 399 23.10 17.90 -17.14
C ASP A 399 23.16 16.44 -16.70
N SER A 400 22.29 15.62 -17.24
CA SER A 400 22.18 14.21 -16.86
C SER A 400 23.47 13.43 -17.10
N VAL A 401 24.27 13.77 -18.11
CA VAL A 401 25.55 13.11 -18.34
C VAL A 401 26.59 13.43 -17.26
N GLU A 402 26.49 14.62 -16.63
CA GLU A 402 27.42 15.05 -15.57
C GLU A 402 27.07 14.44 -14.20
N VAL A 403 25.80 14.10 -13.99
CA VAL A 403 25.31 13.61 -12.68
C VAL A 403 24.91 12.13 -12.69
N ALA A 404 25.00 11.45 -13.83
CA ALA A 404 24.69 10.03 -13.94
C ALA A 404 25.69 9.18 -13.15
N GLU A 405 25.16 8.15 -12.46
CA GLU A 405 26.01 7.15 -11.77
C GLU A 405 26.81 6.31 -12.76
N GLU A 406 26.21 5.97 -13.92
CA GLU A 406 26.85 5.23 -14.98
C GLU A 406 26.69 5.94 -16.33
N THR A 407 27.73 5.94 -17.17
CA THR A 407 27.67 6.50 -18.51
C THR A 407 28.16 5.53 -19.57
N GLU A 408 27.50 5.54 -20.75
CA GLU A 408 27.91 4.76 -21.92
C GLU A 408 28.12 5.69 -23.12
N ASN A 409 29.28 5.58 -23.78
CA ASN A 409 29.68 6.38 -24.92
C ASN A 409 29.72 7.92 -24.67
N ALA A 410 29.88 8.37 -23.43
CA ALA A 410 29.92 9.80 -23.08
C ALA A 410 31.10 10.55 -23.72
N GLN A 411 32.15 9.86 -24.15
CA GLN A 411 33.28 10.45 -24.86
C GLN A 411 32.98 10.81 -26.33
N VAL A 412 31.86 10.35 -26.90
CA VAL A 412 31.47 10.59 -28.29
C VAL A 412 30.72 11.90 -28.43
N ASN A 413 31.01 12.71 -29.43
CA ASN A 413 30.23 13.92 -29.71
C ASN A 413 28.83 13.56 -30.20
N THR A 414 27.80 14.27 -29.75
CA THR A 414 26.41 13.95 -30.10
C THR A 414 26.00 14.45 -31.48
N GLY A 415 26.44 15.64 -31.89
CA GLY A 415 26.02 16.31 -33.13
C GLY A 415 27.07 16.34 -34.24
N SER A 416 27.67 15.19 -34.61
CA SER A 416 28.76 15.20 -35.59
C SER A 416 28.83 13.97 -36.49
N ARG A 417 27.75 13.20 -36.61
CA ARG A 417 27.72 11.99 -37.43
C ARG A 417 27.61 12.30 -38.94
N ARG A 418 28.53 13.15 -39.45
CA ARG A 418 28.60 13.53 -40.86
C ARG A 418 29.57 12.63 -41.70
N GLY A 419 30.28 11.73 -41.04
CA GLY A 419 31.24 10.80 -41.66
C GLY A 419 31.26 9.45 -40.93
N ASP A 420 32.14 8.58 -41.38
CA ASP A 420 32.24 7.19 -40.86
C ASP A 420 32.95 7.10 -39.51
N LYS A 421 33.65 8.18 -39.07
CA LYS A 421 34.38 8.19 -37.80
C LYS A 421 33.72 9.09 -36.79
N ALA A 422 33.58 8.58 -35.57
CA ALA A 422 33.12 9.34 -34.41
C ALA A 422 34.20 10.33 -33.97
N ILE A 423 33.77 11.52 -33.56
CA ILE A 423 34.61 12.51 -32.89
C ILE A 423 34.53 12.20 -31.39
N MET A 424 35.68 12.05 -30.72
CA MET A 424 35.81 11.55 -29.36
C MET A 424 36.26 12.67 -28.41
N SER A 425 35.60 13.81 -28.46
CA SER A 425 35.97 14.98 -27.63
C SER A 425 34.91 15.31 -26.52
N ALA A 426 33.93 14.45 -26.33
CA ALA A 426 32.84 14.64 -25.39
C ALA A 426 32.09 16.00 -25.57
N ASP A 427 32.02 16.48 -26.82
CA ASP A 427 31.31 17.71 -27.13
C ASP A 427 29.83 17.39 -27.40
N HIS A 428 29.02 17.46 -26.36
CA HIS A 428 27.60 17.19 -26.44
C HIS A 428 26.86 18.51 -26.76
N VAL A 429 26.04 18.50 -27.78
CA VAL A 429 25.09 19.57 -28.13
C VAL A 429 23.65 19.14 -27.87
N ASP A 430 23.46 17.84 -27.74
CA ASP A 430 22.21 17.21 -27.31
C ASP A 430 22.30 16.90 -25.82
N HIS A 431 21.31 17.34 -25.04
CA HIS A 431 21.33 17.23 -23.60
C HIS A 431 19.97 16.72 -23.08
N VAL A 432 20.00 16.10 -21.90
CA VAL A 432 18.86 15.89 -21.03
C VAL A 432 19.19 16.58 -19.72
N TYR A 433 18.59 17.75 -19.50
CA TYR A 433 18.71 18.48 -18.24
C TYR A 433 17.59 18.07 -17.28
N VAL A 434 17.94 17.93 -16.01
CA VAL A 434 17.05 17.48 -14.92
C VAL A 434 17.09 18.48 -13.77
N SER A 435 15.94 18.77 -13.14
CA SER A 435 15.91 19.52 -11.86
C SER A 435 16.51 18.68 -10.72
N ASP A 436 16.72 19.30 -9.56
CA ASP A 436 17.36 18.62 -8.42
C ASP A 436 16.55 17.45 -7.84
N ASP A 437 15.26 17.38 -8.14
CA ASP A 437 14.39 16.28 -7.73
C ASP A 437 14.75 14.91 -8.33
N TRP A 438 15.47 14.91 -9.46
CA TRP A 438 15.75 13.67 -10.18
C TRP A 438 17.07 13.04 -9.74
N GLU A 439 17.05 11.74 -9.49
CA GLU A 439 18.22 10.88 -9.53
C GLU A 439 18.45 10.42 -10.97
N VAL A 440 19.71 10.23 -11.36
CA VAL A 440 20.10 9.79 -12.71
C VAL A 440 20.97 8.54 -12.60
N PRO A 441 20.37 7.34 -12.52
CA PRO A 441 21.12 6.07 -12.47
C PRO A 441 22.03 5.84 -13.68
N SER A 442 21.59 6.23 -14.89
CA SER A 442 22.44 6.06 -16.06
C SER A 442 22.18 7.05 -17.18
N TRP A 443 23.21 7.31 -17.96
CA TRP A 443 23.13 8.03 -19.22
C TRP A 443 23.84 7.25 -20.32
N ARG A 444 23.31 7.26 -21.53
CA ARG A 444 23.96 6.62 -22.67
C ARG A 444 23.72 7.36 -23.98
N GLN A 445 24.69 7.22 -24.90
CA GLN A 445 24.57 7.62 -26.28
C GLN A 445 24.55 6.39 -27.20
N PHE A 446 23.61 6.35 -28.12
CA PHE A 446 23.43 5.26 -29.07
C PHE A 446 24.40 5.43 -30.27
N ALA A 447 25.67 5.29 -30.01
CA ALA A 447 26.73 5.31 -30.98
C ALA A 447 27.21 3.87 -31.18
N ASN A 448 26.74 3.20 -32.26
CA ASN A 448 27.22 1.86 -32.62
C ASN A 448 28.59 1.95 -33.30
N LEU A 449 29.64 1.61 -32.57
CA LEU A 449 31.03 1.81 -32.99
C LEU A 449 31.82 0.49 -33.03
N ASN A 450 32.70 0.36 -34.03
CA ASN A 450 33.84 -0.55 -34.01
C ASN A 450 35.12 0.30 -33.91
N GLY A 451 35.72 0.36 -32.71
CA GLY A 451 36.73 1.36 -32.37
C GLY A 451 36.15 2.77 -32.44
N THR A 452 36.64 3.60 -33.36
CA THR A 452 36.09 4.95 -33.62
C THR A 452 35.22 5.03 -34.87
N THR A 453 34.97 3.90 -35.55
CA THR A 453 34.22 3.86 -36.81
C THR A 453 32.77 3.47 -36.52
N TYR A 454 31.82 4.26 -37.03
CA TYR A 454 30.40 3.95 -36.95
C TYR A 454 30.07 2.69 -37.75
N VAL A 455 29.23 1.83 -37.18
CA VAL A 455 28.73 0.58 -37.81
C VAL A 455 27.22 0.68 -38.00
N GLY A 456 26.72 0.09 -39.10
CA GLY A 456 25.30 0.09 -39.43
C GLY A 456 24.85 1.33 -40.22
N PRO A 457 23.54 1.47 -40.47
CA PRO A 457 23.00 2.51 -41.31
C PRO A 457 23.22 3.91 -40.73
N TRP A 458 23.35 4.89 -41.60
CA TRP A 458 23.34 6.29 -41.22
C TRP A 458 21.89 6.74 -41.02
N LEU A 459 21.51 7.10 -39.78
CA LEU A 459 20.13 7.45 -39.43
C LEU A 459 19.91 8.97 -39.28
N SER A 460 20.90 9.66 -38.72
CA SER A 460 20.88 11.12 -38.49
C SER A 460 22.32 11.62 -38.41
N ASP A 461 22.53 12.91 -38.55
CA ASP A 461 23.81 13.57 -38.25
C ASP A 461 24.01 13.78 -36.74
N HIS A 462 23.01 13.46 -35.92
CA HIS A 462 23.07 13.36 -34.45
C HIS A 462 22.92 11.91 -33.99
N ASN A 463 23.57 11.57 -32.90
CA ASN A 463 23.33 10.32 -32.19
C ASN A 463 22.17 10.52 -31.19
N MET A 464 21.32 9.51 -31.05
CA MET A 464 20.31 9.50 -30.00
C MET A 464 21.00 9.40 -28.63
N ILE A 465 20.54 10.16 -27.65
CA ILE A 465 20.93 10.05 -26.25
C ILE A 465 19.74 9.62 -25.40
N ALA A 466 20.02 9.00 -24.25
CA ALA A 466 18.99 8.70 -23.26
C ALA A 466 19.57 8.72 -21.84
N ALA A 467 18.75 9.20 -20.89
CA ALA A 467 19.02 9.14 -19.46
C ALA A 467 17.95 8.29 -18.80
N THR A 468 18.36 7.36 -17.93
CA THR A 468 17.46 6.75 -16.98
C THR A 468 17.37 7.68 -15.79
N VAL A 469 16.16 8.05 -15.41
CA VAL A 469 15.86 8.97 -14.31
C VAL A 469 14.96 8.31 -13.29
N ALA A 470 15.10 8.66 -12.03
CA ALA A 470 14.23 8.22 -10.97
C ALA A 470 13.60 9.42 -10.29
N LEU A 471 12.27 9.41 -10.16
CA LEU A 471 11.50 10.44 -9.46
C LEU A 471 11.04 9.87 -8.13
N PRO A 472 11.65 10.28 -7.00
CA PRO A 472 11.21 9.87 -5.69
C PRO A 472 9.74 10.24 -5.47
N ARG A 473 9.01 9.42 -4.72
CA ARG A 473 7.67 9.80 -4.27
C ARG A 473 7.78 11.01 -3.35
N GLU A 474 6.80 11.91 -3.44
CA GLU A 474 6.63 12.86 -2.35
C GLU A 474 6.36 12.07 -1.07
N GLU A 475 7.03 12.45 0.02
CA GLU A 475 6.71 11.92 1.34
C GLU A 475 5.26 12.27 1.66
N GLY A 476 4.35 11.44 1.21
CA GLY A 476 2.94 11.51 1.62
C GLY A 476 2.91 11.24 3.12
N GLU A 477 2.26 12.13 3.88
CA GLU A 477 1.91 11.89 5.28
C GLU A 477 1.12 10.58 5.38
N LEU A 478 1.81 9.43 5.39
CA LEU A 478 1.20 8.21 5.90
C LEU A 478 0.83 8.51 7.34
N VAL A 479 -0.44 8.77 7.52
CA VAL A 479 -1.14 9.02 8.77
C VAL A 479 -0.29 8.71 10.00
N LYS A 480 0.00 9.74 10.80
CA LYS A 480 0.63 9.61 12.12
C LYS A 480 0.13 8.35 12.81
N GLU A 481 1.05 7.47 13.19
CA GLU A 481 0.70 6.23 13.88
C GLU A 481 -0.28 6.53 15.01
N PRO A 482 -1.38 5.79 15.14
CA PRO A 482 -2.29 5.98 16.25
C PRO A 482 -1.51 5.77 17.54
N THR A 483 -1.60 6.74 18.44
CA THR A 483 -0.94 6.80 19.74
C THR A 483 -1.10 5.49 20.51
N ALA A 484 -0.01 4.94 21.03
CA ALA A 484 0.10 3.74 21.86
C ALA A 484 -0.18 2.40 21.16
N ILE A 485 0.88 1.83 20.59
CA ILE A 485 0.92 0.44 20.13
C ILE A 485 1.80 -0.36 21.10
N VAL A 486 1.26 -1.43 21.67
CA VAL A 486 2.01 -2.38 22.48
C VAL A 486 2.27 -3.65 21.68
N THR A 487 3.48 -4.18 21.73
CA THR A 487 3.81 -5.47 21.11
C THR A 487 3.48 -6.60 22.07
N VAL A 488 2.65 -7.55 21.64
CA VAL A 488 2.23 -8.70 22.43
C VAL A 488 2.52 -10.02 21.67
N PRO A 489 2.67 -11.18 22.35
CA PRO A 489 2.78 -12.48 21.67
C PRO A 489 1.57 -12.75 20.78
N ALA A 490 1.79 -13.40 19.64
CA ALA A 490 0.70 -13.81 18.75
C ALA A 490 -0.05 -15.04 19.29
N GLU A 491 0.67 -15.97 19.93
CA GLU A 491 0.12 -17.09 20.65
C GLU A 491 -0.18 -16.64 22.07
N ILE A 492 -1.37 -16.97 22.55
CA ILE A 492 -1.77 -16.73 23.95
C ILE A 492 -1.37 -17.98 24.70
N ASP A 493 -0.56 -17.80 25.73
CA ASP A 493 -0.36 -18.83 26.73
C ASP A 493 -1.70 -19.04 27.48
N PRO A 494 -2.30 -20.21 27.42
CA PRO A 494 -3.60 -20.46 28.07
C PRO A 494 -3.56 -20.25 29.59
N ASP A 495 -2.37 -20.24 30.20
CA ASP A 495 -2.18 -20.08 31.64
C ASP A 495 -2.00 -18.60 32.09
N ILE A 496 -1.95 -17.64 31.17
CA ILE A 496 -1.86 -16.22 31.52
C ILE A 496 -3.28 -15.61 31.56
N SER A 497 -3.79 -15.48 32.77
CA SER A 497 -5.05 -14.73 33.07
C SER A 497 -4.90 -13.27 32.63
N PRO A 498 -5.95 -12.61 32.04
CA PRO A 498 -5.90 -11.22 31.54
C PRO A 498 -5.75 -10.13 32.60
N SER A 499 -5.53 -10.48 33.86
CA SER A 499 -5.64 -9.55 34.99
C SER A 499 -4.33 -8.88 35.44
N LEU A 500 -3.27 -8.88 34.63
CA LEU A 500 -2.02 -8.21 34.98
C LEU A 500 -1.53 -7.28 33.86
N VAL A 501 -2.26 -6.21 33.63
CA VAL A 501 -1.68 -4.96 33.07
C VAL A 501 -2.41 -3.79 33.74
N ASP A 502 -1.84 -3.31 34.85
CA ASP A 502 -2.12 -2.00 35.43
C ASP A 502 -1.54 -0.87 34.55
#